data_e7809d3553cbd8e53aef1752af188799
#
_entry.id   e7809d3553cbd8e53aef1752af188799
#
_cell.length_a   1.000
_cell.length_b   1.000
_cell.length_c   1.000
_cell.angle_alpha   90.00
_cell.angle_beta   90.00
_cell.angle_gamma   90.00
#
_symmetry.space_group_name_H-M   'P 1'
#
loop_
_entity.id
_entity.type
_entity.pdbx_description
1 polymer ?
#
loop_
_entity_poly.entity_id
_entity_poly.type
_entity_poly.pdbx_seq_one_letter_code
_entity_poly.pdbx_strand_id
1 'polypeptide(L)'
;MRVLMIGAHQDDNEFECGGLAYKLIKNGHTVQFLSMCNGCGGHHILGPKEITARRAAESAKVAELLGIKYDVWDNDDCNLVADLETRKRTIRYIREFNPDLIITHRTIDYMPDHRATGQLVQDASYLLTVPNECADVPAMRYMPVIMYNEDRFTNPVFRPDIVVGIDNEVDIKMQIANINVSQVYEWLPYTYGQEVPESEEERLQWLKGMDITSETTDKEILEAGRGYLIRYAKPAARHRDRLIELYGKEKGSKIRFAEAYEICEYGSPMPEEMKNELLSMK
;
A
#
# COMPACT_ATOMS: atom_id res chain seq x y z
N MET A 1 2.61 -12.24 -13.09
CA MET A 1 2.55 -10.77 -13.25
C MET A 1 3.77 -10.10 -12.65
N ARG A 2 4.08 -8.91 -13.12
CA ARG A 2 5.04 -7.96 -12.53
C ARG A 2 4.23 -6.82 -11.89
N VAL A 3 4.33 -6.65 -10.61
CA VAL A 3 3.52 -5.70 -9.83
C VAL A 3 4.42 -4.66 -9.18
N LEU A 4 4.16 -3.38 -9.46
CA LEU A 4 4.88 -2.25 -8.90
C LEU A 4 3.97 -1.51 -7.91
N MET A 5 4.38 -1.43 -6.67
CA MET A 5 3.65 -0.69 -5.63
C MET A 5 4.40 0.60 -5.33
N ILE A 6 3.73 1.74 -5.54
CA ILE A 6 4.33 3.08 -5.44
C ILE A 6 3.61 3.86 -4.34
N GLY A 7 4.27 3.98 -3.19
CA GLY A 7 3.86 4.82 -2.08
C GLY A 7 4.62 6.16 -2.07
N ALA A 8 4.14 7.11 -1.30
CA ALA A 8 4.86 8.35 -1.04
C ALA A 8 5.99 8.12 -0.04
N HIS A 9 5.71 7.43 1.06
CA HIS A 9 6.65 7.20 2.17
C HIS A 9 6.93 5.72 2.38
N GLN A 10 7.99 5.42 3.12
CA GLN A 10 8.26 4.08 3.63
C GLN A 10 7.24 3.78 4.73
N ASP A 11 6.37 2.86 4.53
CA ASP A 11 5.23 2.37 5.30
C ASP A 11 3.92 2.33 4.50
N ASP A 12 3.72 3.20 3.52
CA ASP A 12 2.49 3.24 2.72
C ASP A 12 2.21 1.89 2.03
N ASN A 13 3.21 1.38 1.28
CA ASN A 13 3.08 0.09 0.58
C ASN A 13 2.85 -1.06 1.56
N GLU A 14 3.53 -1.02 2.68
CA GLU A 14 3.43 -2.00 3.75
C GLU A 14 2.04 -2.05 4.36
N PHE A 15 1.48 -0.89 4.68
CA PHE A 15 0.20 -0.82 5.36
C PHE A 15 -0.98 -1.02 4.42
N GLU A 16 -0.90 -0.53 3.19
CA GLU A 16 -2.05 -0.55 2.28
C GLU A 16 -2.09 -1.78 1.37
N CYS A 17 -0.93 -2.36 1.02
CA CYS A 17 -0.88 -3.49 0.09
C CYS A 17 0.12 -4.61 0.46
N GLY A 18 0.66 -4.62 1.67
CA GLY A 18 1.64 -5.62 2.11
C GLY A 18 1.09 -7.06 2.15
N GLY A 19 -0.19 -7.24 2.42
CA GLY A 19 -0.86 -8.55 2.38
C GLY A 19 -0.95 -9.08 0.95
N LEU A 20 -1.45 -8.28 0.02
CA LEU A 20 -1.50 -8.62 -1.39
C LEU A 20 -0.09 -8.83 -1.96
N ALA A 21 0.89 -8.00 -1.56
CA ALA A 21 2.27 -8.16 -1.98
C ALA A 21 2.82 -9.55 -1.63
N TYR A 22 2.66 -9.97 -0.39
CA TYR A 22 3.11 -11.29 0.06
C TYR A 22 2.36 -12.43 -0.64
N LYS A 23 1.05 -12.30 -0.81
CA LYS A 23 0.23 -13.26 -1.55
C LYS A 23 0.72 -13.41 -3.00
N LEU A 24 0.99 -12.30 -3.70
CA LEU A 24 1.56 -12.28 -5.04
C LEU A 24 2.91 -13.02 -5.10
N ILE A 25 3.81 -12.71 -4.18
CA ILE A 25 5.14 -13.34 -4.10
C ILE A 25 5.01 -14.85 -3.92
N LYS A 26 4.16 -15.31 -3.00
CA LYS A 26 3.93 -16.75 -2.76
C LYS A 26 3.36 -17.47 -3.98
N ASN A 27 2.65 -16.77 -4.84
CA ASN A 27 2.10 -17.31 -6.09
C ASN A 27 3.04 -17.09 -7.30
N GLY A 28 4.32 -16.75 -7.07
CA GLY A 28 5.36 -16.71 -8.10
C GLY A 28 5.36 -15.42 -8.94
N HIS A 29 4.70 -14.37 -8.49
CA HIS A 29 4.73 -13.07 -9.15
C HIS A 29 5.93 -12.24 -8.69
N THR A 30 6.36 -11.30 -9.53
CA THR A 30 7.42 -10.35 -9.20
C THR A 30 6.79 -9.09 -8.61
N VAL A 31 7.15 -8.74 -7.38
CA VAL A 31 6.71 -7.52 -6.70
C VAL A 31 7.90 -6.61 -6.43
N GLN A 32 7.72 -5.32 -6.62
CA GLN A 32 8.70 -4.28 -6.25
C GLN A 32 7.98 -3.13 -5.57
N PHE A 33 8.61 -2.58 -4.52
CA PHE A 33 8.14 -1.37 -3.84
C PHE A 33 8.97 -0.17 -4.25
N LEU A 34 8.31 0.98 -4.31
CA LEU A 34 8.94 2.29 -4.41
C LEU A 34 8.30 3.22 -3.37
N SER A 35 9.12 3.93 -2.61
CA SER A 35 8.72 5.15 -1.89
C SER A 35 9.31 6.36 -2.59
N MET A 36 8.47 7.34 -2.94
CA MET A 36 8.93 8.53 -3.67
C MET A 36 9.63 9.56 -2.77
N CYS A 37 9.47 9.47 -1.44
CA CYS A 37 10.10 10.33 -0.44
C CYS A 37 11.05 9.56 0.47
N ASN A 38 11.96 10.30 1.10
CA ASN A 38 13.06 9.75 1.91
C ASN A 38 12.72 9.53 3.40
N GLY A 39 11.53 9.94 3.85
CA GLY A 39 11.07 9.77 5.21
C GLY A 39 11.56 10.82 6.22
N CYS A 40 12.19 11.91 5.76
CA CYS A 40 12.86 12.88 6.62
C CYS A 40 11.94 13.70 7.55
N GLY A 41 10.64 13.77 7.23
CA GLY A 41 9.63 14.51 8.00
C GLY A 41 8.87 13.67 9.02
N GLY A 42 9.01 12.35 9.00
CA GLY A 42 8.14 11.43 9.73
C GLY A 42 8.57 11.14 11.18
N HIS A 43 8.96 12.16 11.97
CA HIS A 43 9.24 11.98 13.42
C HIS A 43 9.16 13.29 14.20
N HIS A 44 8.83 13.20 15.52
CA HIS A 44 8.64 14.36 16.40
C HIS A 44 9.86 14.69 17.27
N ILE A 45 10.87 13.80 17.33
CA ILE A 45 12.09 13.98 18.14
C ILE A 45 13.33 13.94 17.24
N LEU A 46 13.45 12.92 16.38
CA LEU A 46 14.63 12.71 15.55
C LEU A 46 14.72 13.78 14.45
N GLY A 47 15.94 14.27 14.21
CA GLY A 47 16.19 15.20 13.11
C GLY A 47 16.10 14.52 11.73
N PRO A 48 15.94 15.31 10.64
CA PRO A 48 15.71 14.78 9.28
C PRO A 48 16.73 13.71 8.85
N LYS A 49 18.01 13.96 9.06
CA LYS A 49 19.07 13.02 8.67
C LYS A 49 19.00 11.68 9.43
N GLU A 50 18.66 11.74 10.71
CA GLU A 50 18.61 10.56 11.57
C GLU A 50 17.40 9.70 11.24
N ILE A 51 16.21 10.34 11.08
CA ILE A 51 15.00 9.60 10.74
C ILE A 51 15.05 9.03 9.32
N THR A 52 15.63 9.73 8.34
CA THR A 52 15.87 9.20 6.99
C THR A 52 16.67 7.91 7.04
N ALA A 53 17.80 7.91 7.76
CA ALA A 53 18.65 6.72 7.88
C ALA A 53 17.93 5.55 8.57
N ARG A 54 17.12 5.84 9.59
CA ARG A 54 16.34 4.84 10.32
C ARG A 54 15.25 4.23 9.47
N ARG A 55 14.45 5.05 8.78
CA ARG A 55 13.39 4.55 7.88
C ARG A 55 13.95 3.77 6.69
N ALA A 56 15.10 4.18 6.15
CA ALA A 56 15.79 3.40 5.13
C ALA A 56 16.21 2.01 5.64
N ALA A 57 16.65 1.90 6.90
CA ALA A 57 16.97 0.61 7.50
C ALA A 57 15.73 -0.24 7.79
N GLU A 58 14.61 0.37 8.16
CA GLU A 58 13.31 -0.31 8.35
C GLU A 58 12.80 -0.86 7.02
N SER A 59 12.76 -0.05 5.96
CA SER A 59 12.34 -0.53 4.62
C SER A 59 13.27 -1.60 4.04
N ALA A 60 14.57 -1.54 4.32
CA ALA A 60 15.50 -2.60 3.93
C ALA A 60 15.17 -3.95 4.62
N LYS A 61 14.79 -3.94 5.89
CA LYS A 61 14.33 -5.13 6.60
C LYS A 61 13.01 -5.67 6.05
N VAL A 62 12.09 -4.80 5.65
CA VAL A 62 10.85 -5.21 4.97
C VAL A 62 11.17 -5.87 3.63
N ALA A 63 12.09 -5.28 2.85
CA ALA A 63 12.55 -5.84 1.59
C ALA A 63 13.16 -7.23 1.77
N GLU A 64 14.00 -7.42 2.79
CA GLU A 64 14.60 -8.72 3.15
C GLU A 64 13.52 -9.74 3.56
N LEU A 65 12.58 -9.35 4.43
CA LEU A 65 11.48 -10.21 4.88
C LEU A 65 10.62 -10.73 3.73
N LEU A 66 10.31 -9.85 2.78
CA LEU A 66 9.47 -10.16 1.61
C LEU A 66 10.25 -10.75 0.44
N GLY A 67 11.58 -10.64 0.43
CA GLY A 67 12.42 -11.06 -0.70
C GLY A 67 12.20 -10.21 -1.95
N ILE A 68 11.96 -8.91 -1.81
CA ILE A 68 11.65 -7.98 -2.91
C ILE A 68 12.73 -6.88 -3.03
N LYS A 69 12.71 -6.19 -4.17
CA LYS A 69 13.40 -4.91 -4.30
C LYS A 69 12.49 -3.80 -3.73
N TYR A 70 13.07 -2.94 -2.90
CA TYR A 70 12.41 -1.77 -2.33
C TYR A 70 13.30 -0.54 -2.55
N ASP A 71 12.92 0.31 -3.48
CA ASP A 71 13.62 1.56 -3.76
C ASP A 71 12.99 2.72 -2.97
N VAL A 72 13.85 3.58 -2.46
CA VAL A 72 13.44 4.84 -1.79
C VAL A 72 14.10 5.99 -2.53
N TRP A 73 13.29 6.93 -3.01
CA TRP A 73 13.81 8.13 -3.66
C TRP A 73 14.20 9.18 -2.63
N ASP A 74 14.92 10.19 -3.10
CA ASP A 74 15.58 11.23 -2.30
C ASP A 74 14.77 12.52 -2.16
N ASN A 75 13.47 12.54 -2.58
CA ASN A 75 12.62 13.68 -2.32
C ASN A 75 12.36 13.78 -0.81
N ASP A 76 12.47 14.99 -0.27
CA ASP A 76 12.14 15.24 1.12
C ASP A 76 10.62 15.12 1.37
N ASP A 77 10.25 14.55 2.52
CA ASP A 77 8.86 14.49 2.97
C ASP A 77 8.26 15.89 3.01
N CYS A 78 6.98 15.99 2.71
CA CYS A 78 6.18 17.21 2.63
C CYS A 78 6.55 18.15 1.46
N ASN A 79 7.51 17.73 0.61
CA ASN A 79 8.01 18.56 -0.49
C ASN A 79 7.88 17.90 -1.87
N LEU A 80 7.27 16.73 -1.96
CA LEU A 80 7.05 16.07 -3.26
C LEU A 80 6.08 16.88 -4.12
N VAL A 81 6.50 17.21 -5.33
CA VAL A 81 5.69 17.93 -6.32
C VAL A 81 5.59 17.11 -7.59
N ALA A 82 4.39 17.09 -8.18
CA ALA A 82 4.17 16.47 -9.49
C ALA A 82 4.67 17.37 -10.63
N ASP A 83 5.98 17.65 -10.64
CA ASP A 83 6.63 18.47 -11.66
C ASP A 83 7.12 17.63 -12.86
N LEU A 84 7.67 18.31 -13.86
CA LEU A 84 8.13 17.69 -15.11
C LEU A 84 9.30 16.71 -14.87
N GLU A 85 10.25 17.07 -14.01
CA GLU A 85 11.45 16.25 -13.78
C GLU A 85 11.09 14.98 -13.01
N THR A 86 10.27 15.10 -11.97
CA THR A 86 9.80 13.95 -11.19
C THR A 86 8.91 13.04 -12.05
N ARG A 87 8.05 13.61 -12.92
CA ARG A 87 7.25 12.83 -13.88
C ARG A 87 8.13 12.04 -14.85
N LYS A 88 9.17 12.65 -15.41
CA LYS A 88 10.11 11.95 -16.30
C LYS A 88 10.88 10.85 -15.58
N ARG A 89 11.28 11.08 -14.33
CA ARG A 89 11.89 10.05 -13.47
C ARG A 89 10.92 8.89 -13.25
N THR A 90 9.65 9.18 -12.97
CA THR A 90 8.58 8.18 -12.80
C THR A 90 8.36 7.36 -14.06
N ILE A 91 8.30 7.99 -15.25
CA ILE A 91 8.16 7.30 -16.54
C ILE A 91 9.32 6.33 -16.76
N ARG A 92 10.58 6.76 -16.57
CA ARG A 92 11.75 5.90 -16.74
C ARG A 92 11.71 4.71 -15.79
N TYR A 93 11.43 4.96 -14.52
CA TYR A 93 11.38 3.91 -13.51
C TYR A 93 10.31 2.86 -13.80
N ILE A 94 9.10 3.28 -14.18
CA ILE A 94 8.03 2.36 -14.54
C ILE A 94 8.39 1.57 -15.82
N ARG A 95 8.97 2.21 -16.84
CA ARG A 95 9.41 1.53 -18.05
C ARG A 95 10.51 0.49 -17.80
N GLU A 96 11.49 0.80 -16.96
CA GLU A 96 12.56 -0.13 -16.58
C GLU A 96 12.03 -1.37 -15.88
N PHE A 97 11.08 -1.20 -14.98
CA PHE A 97 10.42 -2.32 -14.32
C PHE A 97 9.43 -3.05 -15.23
N ASN A 98 8.77 -2.35 -16.15
CA ASN A 98 7.77 -2.86 -17.09
C ASN A 98 6.64 -3.68 -16.40
N PRO A 99 5.81 -3.03 -15.55
CA PRO A 99 4.77 -3.70 -14.77
C PRO A 99 3.55 -4.07 -15.61
N ASP A 100 2.85 -5.12 -15.20
CA ASP A 100 1.48 -5.44 -15.62
C ASP A 100 0.45 -4.67 -14.81
N LEU A 101 0.76 -4.44 -13.51
CA LEU A 101 -0.09 -3.78 -12.52
C LEU A 101 0.73 -2.79 -11.70
N ILE A 102 0.17 -1.59 -11.50
CA ILE A 102 0.66 -0.60 -10.53
C ILE A 102 -0.38 -0.41 -9.44
N ILE A 103 0.04 -0.34 -8.19
CA ILE A 103 -0.79 0.04 -7.05
C ILE A 103 -0.21 1.32 -6.44
N THR A 104 -1.05 2.33 -6.19
CA THR A 104 -0.60 3.64 -5.71
C THR A 104 -1.70 4.38 -4.94
N HIS A 105 -1.40 5.61 -4.50
CA HIS A 105 -2.38 6.50 -3.88
C HIS A 105 -3.38 7.08 -4.89
N ARG A 106 -4.57 7.45 -4.40
CA ARG A 106 -5.47 8.35 -5.13
C ARG A 106 -4.88 9.77 -5.16
N THR A 107 -5.32 10.57 -6.13
CA THR A 107 -4.99 12.00 -6.19
C THR A 107 -5.77 12.85 -5.17
N ILE A 108 -6.57 12.20 -4.33
CA ILE A 108 -7.38 12.79 -3.27
C ILE A 108 -6.95 12.16 -1.95
N ASP A 109 -6.25 12.94 -1.14
CA ASP A 109 -5.69 12.50 0.12
C ASP A 109 -5.44 13.72 1.02
N TYR A 110 -5.33 13.51 2.35
CA TYR A 110 -4.94 14.58 3.27
C TYR A 110 -3.49 15.01 3.05
N MET A 111 -2.61 14.06 2.70
CA MET A 111 -1.18 14.29 2.58
C MET A 111 -0.81 14.77 1.17
N PRO A 112 -0.11 15.92 1.04
CA PRO A 112 0.32 16.43 -0.27
C PRO A 112 1.15 15.42 -1.07
N ASP A 113 2.10 14.72 -0.42
CA ASP A 113 2.98 13.75 -1.07
C ASP A 113 2.20 12.55 -1.63
N HIS A 114 1.15 12.07 -0.94
CA HIS A 114 0.26 11.03 -1.45
C HIS A 114 -0.44 11.48 -2.73
N ARG A 115 -1.00 12.73 -2.72
CA ARG A 115 -1.63 13.29 -3.91
C ARG A 115 -0.65 13.45 -5.07
N ALA A 116 0.56 13.94 -4.79
CA ALA A 116 1.61 14.11 -5.79
C ALA A 116 2.04 12.75 -6.37
N THR A 117 2.20 11.72 -5.53
CA THR A 117 2.51 10.35 -5.95
C THR A 117 1.43 9.80 -6.89
N GLY A 118 0.16 9.88 -6.51
CA GLY A 118 -0.96 9.48 -7.35
C GLY A 118 -1.02 10.25 -8.67
N GLN A 119 -0.79 11.57 -8.64
CA GLN A 119 -0.76 12.42 -9.83
C GLN A 119 0.39 12.06 -10.77
N LEU A 120 1.59 11.80 -10.24
CA LEU A 120 2.76 11.40 -11.02
C LEU A 120 2.53 10.08 -11.77
N VAL A 121 1.89 9.11 -11.12
CA VAL A 121 1.54 7.82 -11.74
C VAL A 121 0.45 8.00 -12.80
N GLN A 122 -0.59 8.80 -12.53
CA GLN A 122 -1.61 9.11 -13.54
C GLN A 122 -1.03 9.83 -14.75
N ASP A 123 -0.22 10.87 -14.54
CA ASP A 123 0.42 11.64 -15.60
C ASP A 123 1.38 10.78 -16.45
N ALA A 124 2.05 9.82 -15.82
CA ALA A 124 2.94 8.89 -16.52
C ALA A 124 2.17 7.90 -17.41
N SER A 125 0.98 7.45 -17.03
CA SER A 125 0.27 6.31 -17.62
C SER A 125 0.30 6.27 -19.14
N TYR A 126 -0.30 7.24 -19.83
CA TYR A 126 -0.29 7.31 -21.30
C TYR A 126 1.13 7.51 -21.85
N LEU A 127 1.94 8.34 -21.16
CA LEU A 127 3.30 8.68 -21.62
C LEU A 127 4.26 7.49 -21.56
N LEU A 128 3.96 6.43 -20.83
CA LEU A 128 4.72 5.17 -20.85
C LEU A 128 4.80 4.59 -22.27
N THR A 129 3.78 4.84 -23.10
CA THR A 129 3.69 4.29 -24.47
C THR A 129 4.20 5.24 -25.55
N VAL A 130 4.59 6.49 -25.20
CA VAL A 130 5.05 7.52 -26.15
C VAL A 130 6.56 7.42 -26.40
N PRO A 131 7.04 6.96 -27.57
CA PRO A 131 8.46 6.67 -27.77
C PRO A 131 9.38 7.88 -27.65
N ASN A 132 8.91 9.09 -28.02
CA ASN A 132 9.71 10.31 -27.98
C ASN A 132 9.74 10.97 -26.58
N GLU A 133 8.92 10.51 -25.64
CA GLU A 133 9.00 10.92 -24.24
C GLU A 133 9.99 9.99 -23.52
N CYS A 134 11.00 10.55 -22.85
CA CYS A 134 12.08 9.78 -22.18
C CYS A 134 12.67 8.70 -23.11
N ALA A 135 13.11 9.10 -24.33
CA ALA A 135 13.56 8.20 -25.40
C ALA A 135 14.83 7.40 -25.06
N ASP A 136 15.47 7.71 -23.93
CA ASP A 136 16.60 7.00 -23.35
C ASP A 136 16.21 5.64 -22.73
N VAL A 137 14.92 5.42 -22.45
CA VAL A 137 14.36 4.14 -22.00
C VAL A 137 13.25 3.70 -22.96
N PRO A 138 13.27 2.44 -23.47
CA PRO A 138 12.27 1.97 -24.43
C PRO A 138 10.83 2.16 -23.94
N ALA A 139 9.96 2.68 -24.80
CA ALA A 139 8.54 2.83 -24.50
C ALA A 139 7.86 1.48 -24.30
N MET A 140 6.91 1.41 -23.37
CA MET A 140 6.08 0.24 -23.18
C MET A 140 5.13 0.03 -24.36
N ARG A 141 4.71 -1.20 -24.58
CA ARG A 141 3.74 -1.55 -25.62
C ARG A 141 2.28 -1.34 -25.20
N TYR A 142 2.05 -1.21 -23.89
CA TYR A 142 0.73 -1.05 -23.28
C TYR A 142 0.87 -0.21 -22.01
N MET A 143 -0.22 0.39 -21.58
CA MET A 143 -0.32 0.97 -20.23
C MET A 143 -0.58 -0.18 -19.24
N PRO A 144 0.05 -0.20 -18.08
CA PRO A 144 -0.31 -1.15 -17.04
C PRO A 144 -1.75 -0.90 -16.51
N VAL A 145 -2.34 -1.89 -15.89
CA VAL A 145 -3.49 -1.65 -15.01
C VAL A 145 -3.01 -0.84 -13.83
N ILE A 146 -3.81 0.14 -13.39
CA ILE A 146 -3.50 0.95 -12.21
C ILE A 146 -4.64 0.77 -11.20
N MET A 147 -4.29 0.48 -9.96
CA MET A 147 -5.22 0.45 -8.84
C MET A 147 -4.80 1.47 -7.78
N TYR A 148 -5.78 2.04 -7.12
CA TYR A 148 -5.58 2.91 -5.95
C TYR A 148 -5.83 2.15 -4.66
N ASN A 149 -5.02 2.42 -3.66
CA ASN A 149 -5.25 1.98 -2.29
C ASN A 149 -6.53 2.59 -1.71
N GLU A 150 -7.16 1.86 -0.79
CA GLU A 150 -8.34 2.36 -0.07
C GLU A 150 -8.00 3.59 0.76
N ASP A 151 -8.85 4.61 0.65
CA ASP A 151 -8.88 5.77 1.54
C ASP A 151 -10.28 5.99 2.14
N ARG A 152 -10.46 7.08 2.86
CA ARG A 152 -11.74 7.42 3.52
C ARG A 152 -12.32 8.75 3.06
N PHE A 153 -11.78 9.29 1.98
CA PHE A 153 -12.30 10.53 1.42
C PHE A 153 -13.61 10.27 0.68
N THR A 154 -14.53 11.22 0.79
CA THR A 154 -15.91 11.05 0.32
C THR A 154 -16.23 11.86 -0.93
N ASN A 155 -15.27 12.58 -1.49
CA ASN A 155 -15.48 13.37 -2.70
C ASN A 155 -14.26 13.32 -3.63
N PRO A 156 -14.30 12.43 -4.64
CA PRO A 156 -15.25 11.36 -4.85
C PRO A 156 -15.12 10.24 -3.83
N VAL A 157 -16.20 9.51 -3.63
CA VAL A 157 -16.22 8.31 -2.77
C VAL A 157 -15.31 7.23 -3.35
N PHE A 158 -14.55 6.54 -2.50
CA PHE A 158 -13.76 5.36 -2.88
C PHE A 158 -14.66 4.23 -3.38
N ARG A 159 -14.32 3.65 -4.51
CA ARG A 159 -15.06 2.55 -5.13
C ARG A 159 -14.29 1.23 -4.92
N PRO A 160 -14.79 0.29 -4.11
CA PRO A 160 -14.10 -0.98 -3.83
C PRO A 160 -14.26 -1.96 -5.01
N ASP A 161 -13.59 -1.69 -6.13
CA ASP A 161 -13.70 -2.53 -7.32
C ASP A 161 -13.11 -3.93 -7.11
N ILE A 162 -11.99 -4.00 -6.40
CA ILE A 162 -11.29 -5.23 -6.02
C ILE A 162 -11.11 -5.23 -4.51
N VAL A 163 -11.55 -6.30 -3.85
CA VAL A 163 -11.33 -6.51 -2.41
C VAL A 163 -10.70 -7.89 -2.25
N VAL A 164 -9.44 -7.93 -1.80
CA VAL A 164 -8.66 -9.15 -1.68
C VAL A 164 -8.64 -9.61 -0.22
N GLY A 165 -9.12 -10.84 0.04
CA GLY A 165 -9.00 -11.47 1.36
C GLY A 165 -7.53 -11.80 1.66
N ILE A 166 -7.07 -11.41 2.86
CA ILE A 166 -5.69 -11.58 3.33
C ILE A 166 -5.61 -12.31 4.68
N ASP A 167 -6.56 -13.16 4.98
CA ASP A 167 -6.61 -13.87 6.27
C ASP A 167 -5.34 -14.69 6.54
N ASN A 168 -4.76 -15.29 5.51
CA ASN A 168 -3.53 -16.08 5.61
C ASN A 168 -2.26 -15.19 5.66
N GLU A 169 -2.37 -13.92 5.33
CA GLU A 169 -1.29 -12.96 5.23
C GLU A 169 -1.25 -11.98 6.42
N VAL A 170 -2.19 -12.09 7.36
CA VAL A 170 -2.27 -11.16 8.50
C VAL A 170 -1.04 -11.23 9.39
N ASP A 171 -0.48 -12.41 9.60
CA ASP A 171 0.71 -12.57 10.44
C ASP A 171 1.93 -11.87 9.83
N ILE A 172 2.13 -11.97 8.52
CA ILE A 172 3.21 -11.25 7.83
C ILE A 172 2.98 -9.74 7.86
N LYS A 173 1.73 -9.28 7.73
CA LYS A 173 1.40 -7.86 7.88
C LYS A 173 1.72 -7.33 9.28
N MET A 174 1.48 -8.13 10.31
CA MET A 174 1.86 -7.79 11.68
C MET A 174 3.38 -7.73 11.86
N GLN A 175 4.14 -8.63 11.25
CA GLN A 175 5.60 -8.58 11.24
C GLN A 175 6.14 -7.34 10.52
N ILE A 176 5.58 -7.01 9.35
CA ILE A 176 5.92 -5.81 8.58
C ILE A 176 5.64 -4.55 9.42
N ALA A 177 4.46 -4.45 10.05
CA ALA A 177 4.15 -3.34 10.94
C ALA A 177 5.15 -3.22 12.09
N ASN A 178 5.53 -4.34 12.71
CA ASN A 178 6.50 -4.38 13.81
C ASN A 178 7.93 -3.96 13.39
N ILE A 179 8.29 -4.10 12.11
CA ILE A 179 9.59 -3.64 11.56
C ILE A 179 9.61 -2.10 11.47
N ASN A 180 8.49 -1.46 11.14
CA ASN A 180 8.38 -0.01 11.00
C ASN A 180 8.27 0.70 12.36
N VAL A 181 9.26 0.47 13.23
CA VAL A 181 9.28 0.91 14.64
C VAL A 181 9.11 2.42 14.77
N SER A 182 9.81 3.19 13.95
CA SER A 182 9.77 4.66 13.99
C SER A 182 8.36 5.21 13.73
N GLN A 183 7.57 4.52 12.91
CA GLN A 183 6.22 4.93 12.58
C GLN A 183 5.20 4.33 13.54
N VAL A 184 5.26 3.01 13.75
CA VAL A 184 4.25 2.24 14.47
C VAL A 184 4.24 2.50 15.97
N TYR A 185 5.42 2.66 16.56
CA TYR A 185 5.56 2.82 18.02
C TYR A 185 5.98 4.23 18.45
N GLU A 186 6.31 5.12 17.52
CA GLU A 186 6.80 6.46 17.86
C GLU A 186 5.96 7.55 17.19
N TRP A 187 6.02 7.70 15.85
CA TRP A 187 5.37 8.81 15.14
C TRP A 187 3.84 8.76 15.17
N LEU A 188 3.24 7.64 14.78
CA LEU A 188 1.77 7.51 14.74
C LEU A 188 1.14 7.60 16.14
N PRO A 189 1.67 6.92 17.19
CA PRO A 189 1.19 7.12 18.54
C PRO A 189 1.27 8.57 19.00
N TYR A 190 2.39 9.25 18.72
CA TYR A 190 2.54 10.68 19.02
C TYR A 190 1.44 11.53 18.36
N THR A 191 1.20 11.33 17.06
CA THR A 191 0.19 12.11 16.32
C THR A 191 -1.24 11.86 16.83
N TYR A 192 -1.46 10.71 17.44
CA TYR A 192 -2.77 10.31 17.98
C TYR A 192 -2.91 10.46 19.50
N GLY A 193 -1.88 10.94 20.18
CA GLY A 193 -1.88 11.06 21.65
C GLY A 193 -2.03 9.70 22.35
N GLN A 194 -1.42 8.64 21.81
CA GLN A 194 -1.45 7.30 22.38
C GLN A 194 -0.17 7.02 23.16
N GLU A 195 -0.31 6.39 24.33
CA GLU A 195 0.80 5.84 25.07
C GLU A 195 1.16 4.46 24.52
N VAL A 196 2.46 4.20 24.38
CA VAL A 196 3.01 2.92 23.90
C VAL A 196 3.71 2.24 25.05
N PRO A 197 3.48 0.95 25.30
CA PRO A 197 4.19 0.21 26.35
C PRO A 197 5.70 0.21 26.14
N GLU A 198 6.45 0.14 27.25
CA GLU A 198 7.91 0.12 27.21
C GLU A 198 8.48 -1.24 26.83
N SER A 199 7.87 -2.33 27.31
CA SER A 199 8.35 -3.68 27.03
C SER A 199 7.97 -4.15 25.63
N GLU A 200 8.85 -4.93 25.00
CA GLU A 200 8.63 -5.46 23.65
C GLU A 200 7.40 -6.41 23.58
N GLU A 201 7.20 -7.22 24.64
CA GLU A 201 6.08 -8.15 24.71
C GLU A 201 4.74 -7.42 24.79
N GLU A 202 4.66 -6.36 25.63
CA GLU A 202 3.46 -5.53 25.74
C GLU A 202 3.22 -4.72 24.45
N ARG A 203 4.27 -4.27 23.77
CA ARG A 203 4.17 -3.60 22.45
C ARG A 203 3.52 -4.49 21.40
N LEU A 204 3.88 -5.77 21.34
CA LEU A 204 3.27 -6.70 20.38
C LEU A 204 1.77 -6.89 20.66
N GLN A 205 1.38 -6.98 21.94
CA GLN A 205 -0.04 -7.07 22.31
C GLN A 205 -0.77 -5.76 22.02
N TRP A 206 -0.17 -4.63 22.33
CA TRP A 206 -0.69 -3.30 22.03
C TRP A 206 -0.85 -3.10 20.52
N LEU A 207 0.11 -3.54 19.72
CA LEU A 207 0.08 -3.49 18.26
C LEU A 207 -1.14 -4.23 17.70
N LYS A 208 -1.43 -5.41 18.20
CA LYS A 208 -2.60 -6.20 17.80
C LYS A 208 -3.91 -5.43 18.09
N GLY A 209 -4.01 -4.85 19.28
CA GLY A 209 -5.25 -4.28 19.78
C GLY A 209 -6.25 -5.38 20.15
N MET A 210 -7.45 -5.34 19.59
CA MET A 210 -8.50 -6.33 19.82
C MET A 210 -8.25 -7.60 19.00
N ASP A 211 -8.47 -8.76 19.59
CA ASP A 211 -8.46 -10.04 18.87
C ASP A 211 -9.68 -10.15 17.93
N ILE A 212 -9.43 -10.56 16.70
CA ILE A 212 -10.47 -10.78 15.69
C ILE A 212 -10.66 -12.27 15.51
N THR A 213 -11.83 -12.77 15.85
CA THR A 213 -12.21 -14.19 15.75
C THR A 213 -13.32 -14.40 14.73
N SER A 214 -13.69 -15.67 14.50
CA SER A 214 -14.84 -16.01 13.65
C SER A 214 -16.17 -15.50 14.20
N GLU A 215 -16.25 -15.21 15.49
CA GLU A 215 -17.45 -14.72 16.18
C GLU A 215 -17.54 -13.19 16.18
N THR A 216 -16.42 -12.48 15.95
CA THR A 216 -16.38 -11.02 15.91
C THR A 216 -17.23 -10.52 14.74
N THR A 217 -18.22 -9.69 15.01
CA THR A 217 -19.12 -9.15 13.99
C THR A 217 -18.50 -7.98 13.22
N ASP A 218 -18.95 -7.73 12.00
CA ASP A 218 -18.53 -6.57 11.22
C ASP A 218 -18.83 -5.25 11.96
N LYS A 219 -19.93 -5.19 12.72
CA LYS A 219 -20.28 -4.02 13.53
C LYS A 219 -19.23 -3.76 14.63
N GLU A 220 -18.85 -4.78 15.38
CA GLU A 220 -17.82 -4.69 16.43
C GLU A 220 -16.49 -4.23 15.84
N ILE A 221 -16.09 -4.76 14.67
CA ILE A 221 -14.86 -4.36 13.97
C ILE A 221 -14.92 -2.87 13.58
N LEU A 222 -16.05 -2.40 13.01
CA LEU A 222 -16.20 -1.01 12.57
C LEU A 222 -16.22 -0.02 13.74
N GLU A 223 -16.82 -0.41 14.87
CA GLU A 223 -16.90 0.38 16.10
C GLU A 223 -15.62 0.30 16.95
N ALA A 224 -14.76 -0.69 16.71
CA ALA A 224 -13.53 -0.88 17.45
C ALA A 224 -12.58 0.31 17.32
N GLY A 225 -11.80 0.54 18.36
CA GLY A 225 -10.78 1.57 18.42
C GLY A 225 -9.62 1.34 17.44
N ARG A 226 -8.40 1.63 17.88
CA ARG A 226 -7.17 1.48 17.08
C ARG A 226 -6.48 0.16 17.39
N GLY A 227 -5.74 -0.33 16.43
CA GLY A 227 -4.95 -1.55 16.47
C GLY A 227 -4.71 -2.03 15.04
N TYR A 228 -3.62 -2.73 14.80
CA TYR A 228 -3.29 -3.13 13.44
C TYR A 228 -4.16 -4.29 12.94
N LEU A 229 -4.53 -5.24 13.79
CA LEU A 229 -5.51 -6.25 13.40
C LEU A 229 -6.85 -5.61 13.02
N ILE A 230 -7.31 -4.63 13.80
CA ILE A 230 -8.52 -3.88 13.51
C ILE A 230 -8.38 -3.08 12.20
N ARG A 231 -7.22 -2.44 11.99
CA ARG A 231 -6.93 -1.71 10.75
C ARG A 231 -7.13 -2.61 9.54
N TYR A 232 -6.60 -3.84 9.59
CA TYR A 232 -6.66 -4.80 8.49
C TYR A 232 -8.01 -5.54 8.40
N ALA A 233 -8.79 -5.59 9.49
CA ALA A 233 -10.13 -6.15 9.49
C ALA A 233 -11.20 -5.17 8.98
N LYS A 234 -11.01 -3.86 9.17
CA LYS A 234 -11.99 -2.83 8.77
C LYS A 234 -12.36 -2.84 7.29
N PRO A 235 -11.42 -3.04 6.33
CA PRO A 235 -11.80 -3.18 4.92
C PRO A 235 -12.74 -4.36 4.67
N ALA A 236 -12.50 -5.53 5.29
CA ALA A 236 -13.38 -6.68 5.15
C ALA A 236 -14.79 -6.41 5.71
N ALA A 237 -14.88 -5.79 6.88
CA ALA A 237 -16.16 -5.43 7.51
C ALA A 237 -16.91 -4.36 6.70
N ARG A 238 -16.19 -3.36 6.17
CA ARG A 238 -16.79 -2.26 5.38
C ARG A 238 -17.30 -2.72 4.03
N HIS A 239 -16.59 -3.64 3.39
CA HIS A 239 -16.88 -4.09 2.04
C HIS A 239 -17.41 -5.53 2.00
N ARG A 240 -18.11 -5.95 3.06
CA ARG A 240 -18.67 -7.31 3.18
C ARG A 240 -19.52 -7.72 1.97
N ASP A 241 -20.40 -6.85 1.52
CA ASP A 241 -21.25 -7.15 0.36
C ASP A 241 -20.40 -7.35 -0.90
N ARG A 242 -19.35 -6.54 -1.07
CA ARG A 242 -18.43 -6.70 -2.20
C ARG A 242 -17.62 -7.99 -2.12
N LEU A 243 -17.18 -8.40 -0.93
CA LEU A 243 -16.53 -9.71 -0.74
C LEU A 243 -17.47 -10.86 -1.09
N ILE A 244 -18.74 -10.78 -0.70
CA ILE A 244 -19.75 -11.80 -1.04
C ILE A 244 -19.99 -11.84 -2.56
N GLU A 245 -20.02 -10.70 -3.22
CA GLU A 245 -20.15 -10.63 -4.69
C GLU A 245 -18.93 -11.24 -5.40
N LEU A 246 -17.71 -10.93 -4.95
CA LEU A 246 -16.47 -11.39 -5.58
C LEU A 246 -16.14 -12.86 -5.29
N TYR A 247 -16.41 -13.35 -4.09
CA TYR A 247 -16.00 -14.69 -3.64
C TYR A 247 -17.15 -15.69 -3.48
N GLY A 248 -18.39 -15.23 -3.67
CA GLY A 248 -19.59 -15.99 -3.32
C GLY A 248 -19.91 -15.95 -1.81
N LYS A 249 -21.18 -16.19 -1.46
CA LYS A 249 -21.69 -16.03 -0.09
C LYS A 249 -20.89 -16.85 0.94
N GLU A 250 -20.56 -18.10 0.64
CA GLU A 250 -19.91 -18.97 1.61
C GLU A 250 -18.48 -18.51 1.97
N LYS A 251 -17.68 -18.16 0.99
CA LYS A 251 -16.29 -17.71 1.19
C LYS A 251 -16.25 -16.23 1.62
N GLY A 252 -16.96 -15.36 0.92
CA GLY A 252 -16.92 -13.92 1.16
C GLY A 252 -17.41 -13.51 2.55
N SER A 253 -18.40 -14.25 3.13
CA SER A 253 -18.86 -13.97 4.50
C SER A 253 -17.86 -14.38 5.59
N LYS A 254 -16.87 -15.22 5.29
CA LYS A 254 -15.88 -15.73 6.25
C LYS A 254 -14.58 -14.92 6.26
N ILE A 255 -14.30 -14.13 5.22
CA ILE A 255 -13.10 -13.30 5.14
C ILE A 255 -13.12 -12.26 6.27
N ARG A 256 -12.08 -12.22 7.10
CA ARG A 256 -11.95 -11.32 8.25
C ARG A 256 -11.01 -10.16 7.99
N PHE A 257 -10.00 -10.37 7.16
CA PHE A 257 -9.00 -9.39 6.83
C PHE A 257 -8.96 -9.19 5.31
N ALA A 258 -8.91 -7.94 4.87
CA ALA A 258 -8.88 -7.63 3.45
C ALA A 258 -8.11 -6.35 3.16
N GLU A 259 -7.69 -6.23 1.91
CA GLU A 259 -7.20 -4.99 1.31
C GLU A 259 -8.11 -4.65 0.13
N ALA A 260 -8.50 -3.37 0.02
CA ALA A 260 -9.44 -2.93 -0.99
C ALA A 260 -8.80 -1.93 -1.96
N TYR A 261 -9.20 -2.02 -3.23
CA TYR A 261 -8.61 -1.24 -4.31
C TYR A 261 -9.68 -0.70 -5.25
N GLU A 262 -9.48 0.53 -5.73
CA GLU A 262 -10.25 1.15 -6.79
C GLU A 262 -9.47 1.08 -8.10
N ILE A 263 -10.10 0.67 -9.21
CA ILE A 263 -9.46 0.65 -10.53
C ILE A 263 -9.40 2.09 -11.07
N CYS A 264 -8.19 2.52 -11.42
CA CYS A 264 -7.93 3.80 -12.05
C CYS A 264 -8.32 3.77 -13.53
N GLU A 265 -9.09 4.76 -13.98
CA GLU A 265 -9.54 4.87 -15.37
C GLU A 265 -8.44 5.32 -16.35
N TYR A 266 -7.30 5.82 -15.85
CA TYR A 266 -6.15 6.26 -16.65
C TYR A 266 -5.18 5.13 -17.00
N GLY A 267 -5.32 3.94 -16.39
CA GLY A 267 -4.59 2.73 -16.79
C GLY A 267 -5.30 1.94 -17.87
N SER A 268 -4.76 0.78 -18.24
CA SER A 268 -5.49 -0.19 -19.04
C SER A 268 -6.69 -0.76 -18.28
N PRO A 269 -7.78 -1.11 -18.97
CA PRO A 269 -8.87 -1.87 -18.35
C PRO A 269 -8.34 -3.16 -17.72
N MET A 270 -8.84 -3.51 -16.53
CA MET A 270 -8.45 -4.75 -15.86
C MET A 270 -8.98 -5.98 -16.61
N PRO A 271 -8.11 -6.88 -17.10
CA PRO A 271 -8.55 -8.14 -17.70
C PRO A 271 -9.20 -9.05 -16.66
N GLU A 272 -10.24 -9.81 -17.07
CA GLU A 272 -10.90 -10.78 -16.18
C GLU A 272 -9.93 -11.85 -15.64
N GLU A 273 -8.93 -12.23 -16.43
CA GLU A 273 -7.89 -13.18 -15.99
C GLU A 273 -7.08 -12.61 -14.80
N MET A 274 -6.65 -11.35 -14.88
CA MET A 274 -5.93 -10.68 -13.81
C MET A 274 -6.79 -10.55 -12.56
N LYS A 275 -8.05 -10.15 -12.71
CA LYS A 275 -9.00 -10.07 -11.60
C LYS A 275 -9.20 -11.42 -10.92
N ASN A 276 -9.44 -12.48 -11.72
CA ASN A 276 -9.62 -13.84 -11.20
C ASN A 276 -8.36 -14.34 -10.49
N GLU A 277 -7.18 -14.02 -11.01
CA GLU A 277 -5.90 -14.36 -10.39
C GLU A 277 -5.76 -13.69 -9.02
N LEU A 278 -5.99 -12.36 -8.94
CA LEU A 278 -5.95 -11.62 -7.66
C LEU A 278 -6.89 -12.20 -6.59
N LEU A 279 -8.07 -12.70 -6.99
CA LEU A 279 -9.09 -13.22 -6.08
C LEU A 279 -8.91 -14.72 -5.76
N SER A 280 -8.23 -15.50 -6.60
CA SER A 280 -8.08 -16.95 -6.43
C SER A 280 -6.80 -17.38 -5.74
N MET A 281 -5.80 -16.52 -5.62
CA MET A 281 -4.54 -16.80 -4.92
C MET A 281 -4.79 -17.30 -3.49
N LYS A 282 -3.99 -18.30 -3.07
CA LYS A 282 -4.08 -18.94 -1.74
C LYS A 282 -3.09 -18.32 -0.75
#